data_a3509695ef144d82aa21a2f43aa7c2d5
#
_entry.id   a3509695ef144d82aa21a2f43aa7c2d5
#
_cell.length_a   1.000
_cell.length_b   1.000
_cell.length_c   1.000
_cell.angle_alpha   90.00
_cell.angle_beta   90.00
_cell.angle_gamma   90.00
#
_symmetry.space_group_name_H-M   'P 1'
#
loop_
_entity.id
_entity.type
_entity.pdbx_description
1 polymer ?
#
loop_
_entity_poly.entity_id
_entity_poly.type
_entity_poly.pdbx_seq_one_letter_code
_entity_poly.pdbx_strand_id
1 'polypeptide(L)'
;MGSFAAWSLRQQGFAGSITVVEKDPSYRLCSTALSAASIRTQFGTPINVQLSLYGVDFFRNITRHFGTGADIAYKENGYLILGGPDTVAARQAGVAMQRAEGADIIALSPDELTQRFPKMRFEGVGIGTFGQTGDGWFDACSLLALVRRAARALAVSYVDAEASGLRIAGGQVIGVMLASGDELPCDWCVNAAGPASAKLVKAIGIDLPVTPRKRTVFSFRAPVSPDGFPMLFDTSGIWVRPEGTGFIGGIQPPADQDPDSTGDFEPHHHLMQDPFWSLLAERIPVMETLRLERAWAGHYEVNALDHNGILGPHDLLQNLIFSTGFSGHGVMHAPAAGRAVAEWITGGGFKTLDVSALGWNRIRDKQPM
;
A
#
# COMPACT_ATOMS: atom_id res chain seq x y z
N MET A 1 1.08 8.44 2.00
CA MET A 1 0.19 9.28 1.18
C MET A 1 0.45 10.77 1.45
N GLY A 2 0.13 11.34 2.62
CA GLY A 2 0.19 12.78 2.88
C GLY A 2 1.51 13.46 2.53
N SER A 3 2.66 12.87 2.88
CA SER A 3 3.98 13.44 2.53
C SER A 3 4.23 13.47 1.02
N PHE A 4 3.74 12.46 0.26
CA PHE A 4 3.83 12.49 -1.20
C PHE A 4 2.91 13.56 -1.81
N ALA A 5 1.68 13.73 -1.30
CA ALA A 5 0.79 14.80 -1.72
C ALA A 5 1.43 16.18 -1.49
N ALA A 6 1.98 16.41 -0.29
CA ALA A 6 2.63 17.66 0.07
C ALA A 6 3.87 17.95 -0.78
N TRP A 7 4.73 16.97 -1.01
CA TRP A 7 5.90 17.09 -1.88
C TRP A 7 5.49 17.34 -3.33
N SER A 8 4.52 16.59 -3.85
CA SER A 8 4.04 16.72 -5.21
C SER A 8 3.40 18.10 -5.48
N LEU A 9 2.68 18.67 -4.50
CA LEU A 9 2.15 20.05 -4.58
C LEU A 9 3.27 21.06 -4.81
N ARG A 10 4.37 20.96 -4.08
CA ARG A 10 5.55 21.83 -4.29
C ARG A 10 6.18 21.61 -5.66
N GLN A 11 6.27 20.36 -6.12
CA GLN A 11 6.79 20.06 -7.47
C GLN A 11 5.91 20.61 -8.58
N GLN A 12 4.60 20.80 -8.32
CA GLN A 12 3.64 21.41 -9.24
C GLN A 12 3.59 22.94 -9.13
N GLY A 13 4.44 23.58 -8.30
CA GLY A 13 4.49 25.02 -8.14
C GLY A 13 3.39 25.60 -7.25
N PHE A 14 2.72 24.79 -6.42
CA PHE A 14 1.74 25.34 -5.46
C PHE A 14 2.42 26.31 -4.50
N ALA A 15 1.97 27.58 -4.53
CA ALA A 15 2.60 28.70 -3.79
C ALA A 15 2.07 28.87 -2.35
N GLY A 16 0.88 28.33 -2.03
CA GLY A 16 0.26 28.45 -0.70
C GLY A 16 1.05 27.71 0.39
N SER A 17 0.75 27.94 1.65
CA SER A 17 1.31 27.16 2.76
C SER A 17 0.85 25.70 2.68
N ILE A 18 1.73 24.78 3.03
CA ILE A 18 1.41 23.35 3.11
C ILE A 18 1.78 22.85 4.50
N THR A 19 0.81 22.28 5.21
CA THR A 19 1.01 21.69 6.53
C THR A 19 0.60 20.23 6.52
N VAL A 20 1.49 19.35 6.97
CA VAL A 20 1.20 17.94 7.24
C VAL A 20 1.01 17.79 8.75
N VAL A 21 -0.17 17.33 9.15
CA VAL A 21 -0.49 17.02 10.55
C VAL A 21 -0.24 15.52 10.76
N GLU A 22 0.60 15.18 11.73
CA GLU A 22 0.96 13.79 12.06
C GLU A 22 0.98 13.59 13.57
N LYS A 23 0.24 12.61 14.05
CA LYS A 23 0.14 12.31 15.47
C LYS A 23 1.36 11.61 16.07
N ASP A 24 2.11 10.88 15.24
CA ASP A 24 3.36 10.22 15.62
C ASP A 24 4.52 10.78 14.78
N PRO A 25 5.24 11.82 15.27
CA PRO A 25 6.34 12.43 14.53
C PRO A 25 7.49 11.47 14.26
N SER A 26 7.57 10.36 15.02
CA SER A 26 8.53 9.30 14.76
C SER A 26 8.17 8.41 13.58
N TYR A 27 6.89 8.36 13.20
CA TYR A 27 6.32 7.47 12.17
C TYR A 27 6.53 5.97 12.44
N ARG A 28 6.86 5.58 13.68
CA ARG A 28 7.19 4.19 14.01
C ARG A 28 5.97 3.27 13.96
N LEU A 29 4.78 3.82 14.22
CA LEU A 29 3.53 3.08 14.24
C LEU A 29 2.68 3.31 12.98
N CYS A 30 3.22 4.01 11.97
CA CYS A 30 2.48 4.20 10.72
C CYS A 30 2.46 2.93 9.86
N SER A 31 1.41 2.77 9.05
CA SER A 31 1.27 1.62 8.15
C SER A 31 2.48 1.44 7.22
N THR A 32 3.13 2.52 6.80
CA THR A 32 4.33 2.49 5.96
C THR A 32 5.49 1.79 6.65
N ALA A 33 5.82 2.18 7.89
CA ALA A 33 6.97 1.64 8.63
C ALA A 33 6.77 0.17 9.04
N LEU A 34 5.51 -0.25 9.24
CA LEU A 34 5.15 -1.60 9.67
C LEU A 34 4.78 -2.53 8.50
N SER A 35 4.88 -2.04 7.25
CA SER A 35 4.51 -2.81 6.05
C SER A 35 5.59 -3.81 5.63
N ALA A 36 5.20 -4.77 4.76
CA ALA A 36 6.13 -5.64 4.06
C ALA A 36 6.89 -4.92 2.93
N ALA A 37 6.52 -3.70 2.60
CA ALA A 37 7.18 -2.82 1.62
C ALA A 37 7.44 -3.49 0.26
N SER A 38 6.42 -4.07 -0.34
CA SER A 38 6.48 -4.64 -1.69
C SER A 38 5.85 -3.74 -2.73
N ILE A 39 6.23 -3.95 -3.99
CA ILE A 39 5.60 -3.39 -5.17
C ILE A 39 5.30 -4.49 -6.17
N ARG A 40 4.11 -4.46 -6.76
CA ARG A 40 3.67 -5.37 -7.81
C ARG A 40 2.82 -4.64 -8.82
N THR A 41 2.84 -5.10 -10.05
CA THR A 41 2.01 -4.61 -11.15
C THR A 41 0.82 -5.53 -11.43
N GLN A 42 0.67 -6.60 -10.67
CA GLN A 42 -0.39 -7.60 -10.78
C GLN A 42 -1.63 -7.17 -10.01
N PHE A 43 -2.54 -6.46 -10.68
CA PHE A 43 -3.84 -6.02 -10.15
C PHE A 43 -4.98 -6.43 -11.08
N GLY A 44 -6.20 -6.51 -10.52
CA GLY A 44 -7.42 -6.85 -11.26
C GLY A 44 -8.02 -5.68 -12.05
N THR A 45 -7.53 -4.46 -11.88
CA THR A 45 -8.06 -3.25 -12.52
C THR A 45 -6.95 -2.47 -13.23
N PRO A 46 -7.17 -1.96 -14.46
CA PRO A 46 -6.17 -1.21 -15.22
C PRO A 46 -5.56 -0.06 -14.43
N ILE A 47 -6.37 0.74 -13.73
CA ILE A 47 -5.86 1.89 -12.99
C ILE A 47 -4.86 1.52 -11.90
N ASN A 48 -5.06 0.40 -11.19
CA ASN A 48 -4.09 -0.04 -10.18
C ASN A 48 -2.78 -0.54 -10.83
N VAL A 49 -2.86 -1.15 -12.01
CA VAL A 49 -1.66 -1.49 -12.81
C VAL A 49 -0.89 -0.22 -13.17
N GLN A 50 -1.58 0.80 -13.67
CA GLN A 50 -0.98 2.08 -14.06
C GLN A 50 -0.37 2.83 -12.86
N LEU A 51 -1.05 2.86 -11.69
CA LEU A 51 -0.50 3.44 -10.46
C LEU A 51 0.78 2.73 -10.04
N SER A 52 0.83 1.39 -10.18
CA SER A 52 2.02 0.61 -9.86
C SER A 52 3.14 0.83 -10.85
N LEU A 53 2.86 0.88 -12.16
CA LEU A 53 3.86 1.18 -13.18
C LEU A 53 4.49 2.56 -12.97
N TYR A 54 3.69 3.56 -12.58
CA TYR A 54 4.20 4.86 -12.17
C TYR A 54 5.12 4.74 -10.94
N GLY A 55 4.73 3.93 -9.95
CA GLY A 55 5.55 3.64 -8.77
C GLY A 55 6.87 2.97 -9.12
N VAL A 56 6.86 1.99 -10.04
CA VAL A 56 8.07 1.30 -10.56
C VAL A 56 9.02 2.30 -11.19
N ASP A 57 8.52 3.14 -12.12
CA ASP A 57 9.34 4.17 -12.76
C ASP A 57 9.91 5.15 -11.73
N PHE A 58 9.09 5.58 -10.78
CA PHE A 58 9.52 6.46 -9.70
C PHE A 58 10.65 5.84 -8.86
N PHE A 59 10.53 4.57 -8.48
CA PHE A 59 11.54 3.87 -7.65
C PHE A 59 12.84 3.61 -8.42
N ARG A 60 12.76 3.24 -9.68
CA ARG A 60 13.95 3.12 -10.56
C ARG A 60 14.70 4.44 -10.72
N ASN A 61 13.97 5.55 -10.70
CA ASN A 61 14.51 6.91 -10.86
C ASN A 61 14.58 7.69 -9.54
N ILE A 62 14.71 7.01 -8.40
CA ILE A 62 14.66 7.63 -7.05
C ILE A 62 15.71 8.74 -6.88
N THR A 63 16.89 8.59 -7.48
CA THR A 63 17.97 9.59 -7.44
C THR A 63 17.62 10.86 -8.22
N ARG A 64 16.80 10.75 -9.26
CA ARG A 64 16.32 11.91 -10.03
C ARG A 64 15.37 12.77 -9.19
N HIS A 65 14.60 12.13 -8.31
CA HIS A 65 13.61 12.82 -7.47
C HIS A 65 14.20 13.39 -6.18
N PHE A 66 15.16 12.68 -5.57
CA PHE A 66 15.66 13.01 -4.23
C PHE A 66 17.17 13.24 -4.14
N GLY A 67 17.88 13.25 -5.29
CA GLY A 67 19.32 13.50 -5.36
C GLY A 67 20.16 12.22 -5.41
N THR A 68 21.43 12.36 -5.78
CA THR A 68 22.35 11.25 -6.11
C THR A 68 22.62 10.27 -4.96
N GLY A 69 22.39 10.66 -3.71
CA GLY A 69 22.53 9.77 -2.55
C GLY A 69 21.23 9.09 -2.12
N ALA A 70 20.13 9.26 -2.87
CA ALA A 70 18.87 8.62 -2.56
C ALA A 70 18.90 7.13 -2.91
N ASP A 71 18.58 6.31 -1.93
CA ASP A 71 18.46 4.85 -2.08
C ASP A 71 17.31 4.35 -1.21
N ILE A 72 16.55 3.42 -1.73
CA ILE A 72 15.44 2.73 -1.06
C ILE A 72 15.65 1.21 -1.09
N ALA A 73 16.85 0.74 -1.39
CA ALA A 73 17.18 -0.68 -1.53
C ALA A 73 16.17 -1.45 -2.40
N TYR A 74 15.70 -0.84 -3.48
CA TYR A 74 14.71 -1.44 -4.38
C TYR A 74 15.29 -2.65 -5.09
N LYS A 75 14.59 -3.81 -4.96
CA LYS A 75 14.96 -5.10 -5.52
C LYS A 75 13.84 -5.64 -6.39
N GLU A 76 14.10 -5.77 -7.68
CA GLU A 76 13.19 -6.34 -8.67
C GLU A 76 13.41 -7.87 -8.77
N ASN A 77 13.19 -8.59 -7.68
CA ASN A 77 13.36 -10.05 -7.62
C ASN A 77 12.10 -10.82 -8.04
N GLY A 78 11.09 -10.12 -8.51
CA GLY A 78 9.84 -10.68 -8.97
C GLY A 78 8.82 -10.90 -7.86
N TYR A 79 7.59 -11.12 -8.31
CA TYR A 79 6.42 -11.34 -7.46
C TYR A 79 5.60 -12.49 -8.03
N LEU A 80 5.53 -13.60 -7.30
CA LEU A 80 4.82 -14.81 -7.70
C LEU A 80 3.49 -14.91 -6.93
N ILE A 81 2.39 -14.95 -7.67
CA ILE A 81 1.06 -15.20 -7.09
C ILE A 81 0.54 -16.54 -7.61
N LEU A 82 0.27 -17.48 -6.71
CA LEU A 82 -0.26 -18.79 -7.07
C LEU A 82 -1.80 -18.77 -7.08
N GLY A 83 -2.38 -19.55 -7.95
CA GLY A 83 -3.81 -19.77 -8.09
C GLY A 83 -4.18 -21.25 -8.18
N GLY A 84 -5.33 -21.61 -7.62
CA GLY A 84 -5.89 -22.94 -7.75
C GLY A 84 -6.34 -23.27 -9.18
N PRO A 85 -6.64 -24.55 -9.47
CA PRO A 85 -7.08 -24.99 -10.81
C PRO A 85 -8.33 -24.26 -11.33
N ASP A 86 -9.22 -23.88 -10.44
CA ASP A 86 -10.45 -23.13 -10.71
C ASP A 86 -10.22 -21.67 -11.12
N THR A 87 -9.06 -21.11 -10.84
CA THR A 87 -8.74 -19.70 -11.12
C THR A 87 -7.98 -19.49 -12.42
N VAL A 88 -7.58 -20.53 -13.13
CA VAL A 88 -6.67 -20.48 -14.30
C VAL A 88 -7.15 -19.49 -15.35
N ALA A 89 -8.39 -19.64 -15.83
CA ALA A 89 -8.93 -18.79 -16.89
C ALA A 89 -8.99 -17.30 -16.48
N ALA A 90 -9.43 -17.02 -15.25
CA ALA A 90 -9.52 -15.66 -14.73
C ALA A 90 -8.11 -15.03 -14.59
N ARG A 91 -7.12 -15.79 -14.11
CA ARG A 91 -5.74 -15.31 -13.99
C ARG A 91 -5.08 -15.08 -15.34
N GLN A 92 -5.32 -15.94 -16.33
CA GLN A 92 -4.83 -15.74 -17.70
C GLN A 92 -5.42 -14.46 -18.33
N ALA A 93 -6.71 -14.22 -18.14
CA ALA A 93 -7.36 -12.98 -18.59
C ALA A 93 -6.77 -11.75 -17.86
N GLY A 94 -6.51 -11.86 -16.56
CA GLY A 94 -5.83 -10.84 -15.76
C GLY A 94 -4.43 -10.53 -16.28
N VAL A 95 -3.62 -11.55 -16.59
CA VAL A 95 -2.29 -11.37 -17.19
C VAL A 95 -2.38 -10.67 -18.55
N ALA A 96 -3.36 -11.04 -19.38
CA ALA A 96 -3.54 -10.37 -20.68
C ALA A 96 -3.85 -8.88 -20.51
N MET A 97 -4.74 -8.51 -19.58
CA MET A 97 -5.05 -7.11 -19.26
C MET A 97 -3.82 -6.38 -18.70
N GLN A 98 -3.12 -6.97 -17.73
CA GLN A 98 -1.93 -6.37 -17.11
C GLN A 98 -0.83 -6.10 -18.14
N ARG A 99 -0.62 -7.02 -19.08
CA ARG A 99 0.32 -6.84 -20.20
C ARG A 99 -0.11 -5.76 -21.17
N ALA A 100 -1.41 -5.65 -21.43
CA ALA A 100 -1.96 -4.56 -22.27
C ALA A 100 -1.71 -3.17 -21.63
N GLU A 101 -1.69 -3.09 -20.30
CA GLU A 101 -1.31 -1.89 -19.54
C GLU A 101 0.22 -1.66 -19.46
N GLY A 102 1.04 -2.58 -19.97
CA GLY A 102 2.49 -2.46 -20.00
C GLY A 102 3.24 -3.19 -18.88
N ALA A 103 2.56 -3.98 -18.05
CA ALA A 103 3.20 -4.78 -17.02
C ALA A 103 3.91 -6.01 -17.62
N ASP A 104 5.09 -6.35 -17.09
CA ASP A 104 5.87 -7.51 -17.54
C ASP A 104 5.51 -8.75 -16.72
N ILE A 105 4.32 -9.29 -16.97
CA ILE A 105 3.77 -10.43 -16.26
C ILE A 105 3.70 -11.64 -17.19
N ILE A 106 4.07 -12.82 -16.67
CA ILE A 106 3.88 -14.12 -17.33
C ILE A 106 2.98 -15.02 -16.51
N ALA A 107 2.24 -15.89 -17.21
CA ALA A 107 1.55 -17.02 -16.63
C ALA A 107 2.42 -18.26 -16.76
N LEU A 108 2.51 -19.05 -15.69
CA LEU A 108 3.31 -20.27 -15.61
C LEU A 108 2.41 -21.46 -15.23
N SER A 109 2.51 -22.53 -15.96
CA SER A 109 1.93 -23.83 -15.62
C SER A 109 2.63 -24.45 -14.40
N PRO A 110 2.07 -25.46 -13.74
CA PRO A 110 2.73 -26.17 -12.62
C PRO A 110 4.10 -26.74 -12.98
N ASP A 111 4.26 -27.25 -14.20
CA ASP A 111 5.55 -27.78 -14.68
C ASP A 111 6.60 -26.66 -14.85
N GLU A 112 6.21 -25.54 -15.44
CA GLU A 112 7.09 -24.37 -15.58
C GLU A 112 7.46 -23.74 -14.21
N LEU A 113 6.50 -23.74 -13.26
CA LEU A 113 6.74 -23.33 -11.88
C LEU A 113 7.80 -24.22 -11.21
N THR A 114 7.67 -25.54 -11.35
CA THR A 114 8.62 -26.51 -10.78
C THR A 114 10.02 -26.36 -11.38
N GLN A 115 10.11 -26.08 -12.68
CA GLN A 115 11.40 -25.83 -13.34
C GLN A 115 12.03 -24.51 -12.88
N ARG A 116 11.23 -23.47 -12.74
CA ARG A 116 11.72 -22.13 -12.39
C ARG A 116 12.04 -21.96 -10.91
N PHE A 117 11.25 -22.60 -10.03
CA PHE A 117 11.37 -22.50 -8.57
C PHE A 117 11.55 -23.89 -7.91
N PRO A 118 12.66 -24.59 -8.17
CA PRO A 118 12.81 -25.98 -7.76
C PRO A 118 12.87 -26.21 -6.23
N LYS A 119 12.95 -25.13 -5.44
CA LYS A 119 12.90 -25.18 -3.96
C LYS A 119 11.46 -25.14 -3.41
N MET A 120 10.46 -24.98 -4.30
CA MET A 120 9.03 -24.88 -3.94
C MET A 120 8.28 -26.11 -4.47
N ARG A 121 7.17 -26.43 -3.83
CA ARG A 121 6.21 -27.45 -4.27
C ARG A 121 4.96 -26.78 -4.80
N PHE A 122 4.31 -27.39 -5.81
CA PHE A 122 3.17 -26.78 -6.49
C PHE A 122 1.95 -27.71 -6.55
N GLU A 123 1.86 -28.68 -5.63
CA GLU A 123 0.67 -29.51 -5.46
C GLU A 123 -0.55 -28.61 -5.20
N GLY A 124 -1.66 -28.88 -5.88
CA GLY A 124 -2.90 -28.10 -5.77
C GLY A 124 -2.88 -26.73 -6.48
N VAL A 125 -1.77 -26.38 -7.13
CA VAL A 125 -1.67 -25.15 -7.94
C VAL A 125 -2.08 -25.43 -9.37
N GLY A 126 -2.93 -24.57 -9.94
CA GLY A 126 -3.31 -24.63 -11.36
C GLY A 126 -2.51 -23.63 -12.23
N ILE A 127 -2.06 -22.54 -11.65
CA ILE A 127 -1.34 -21.49 -12.35
C ILE A 127 -0.52 -20.63 -11.38
N GLY A 128 0.65 -20.16 -11.81
CA GLY A 128 1.36 -19.04 -11.19
C GLY A 128 1.38 -17.84 -12.12
N THR A 129 1.17 -16.64 -11.57
CA THR A 129 1.42 -15.40 -12.30
C THR A 129 2.66 -14.74 -11.71
N PHE A 130 3.61 -14.39 -12.58
CA PHE A 130 4.93 -13.92 -12.14
C PHE A 130 5.28 -12.59 -12.81
N GLY A 131 5.48 -11.56 -11.98
CA GLY A 131 6.04 -10.28 -12.42
C GLY A 131 7.55 -10.40 -12.55
N GLN A 132 8.06 -10.28 -13.78
CA GLN A 132 9.47 -10.52 -14.09
C GLN A 132 10.33 -9.30 -13.79
N THR A 133 9.84 -8.11 -14.14
CA THR A 133 10.52 -6.82 -13.93
C THR A 133 9.56 -5.84 -13.26
N GLY A 134 10.10 -4.90 -12.49
CA GLY A 134 9.30 -3.91 -11.76
C GLY A 134 8.69 -4.43 -10.46
N ASP A 135 8.36 -5.71 -10.39
CA ASP A 135 7.79 -6.33 -9.21
C ASP A 135 8.89 -6.74 -8.21
N GLY A 136 8.66 -6.52 -6.91
CA GLY A 136 9.63 -6.84 -5.87
C GLY A 136 9.37 -6.11 -4.57
N TRP A 137 10.42 -5.58 -3.94
CA TRP A 137 10.30 -4.89 -2.65
C TRP A 137 11.38 -3.80 -2.47
N PHE A 138 11.19 -2.97 -1.47
CA PHE A 138 12.05 -1.82 -1.18
C PHE A 138 12.03 -1.47 0.31
N ASP A 139 12.87 -0.56 0.77
CA ASP A 139 12.82 0.00 2.11
C ASP A 139 11.82 1.16 2.18
N ALA A 140 10.65 0.90 2.75
CA ALA A 140 9.59 1.89 2.91
C ALA A 140 9.95 2.99 3.92
N CYS A 141 10.77 2.69 4.93
CA CYS A 141 11.23 3.70 5.89
C CYS A 141 12.18 4.69 5.21
N SER A 142 13.11 4.21 4.39
CA SER A 142 13.99 5.06 3.59
C SER A 142 13.20 5.92 2.59
N LEU A 143 12.21 5.35 1.89
CA LEU A 143 11.31 6.10 1.01
C LEU A 143 10.57 7.21 1.77
N LEU A 144 10.01 6.91 2.94
CA LEU A 144 9.32 7.88 3.78
C LEU A 144 10.27 8.99 4.25
N ALA A 145 11.47 8.63 4.69
CA ALA A 145 12.49 9.60 5.11
C ALA A 145 12.90 10.55 3.97
N LEU A 146 13.09 10.00 2.77
CA LEU A 146 13.44 10.78 1.56
C LEU A 146 12.35 11.79 1.21
N VAL A 147 11.09 11.36 1.09
CA VAL A 147 10.00 12.27 0.71
C VAL A 147 9.75 13.34 1.78
N ARG A 148 9.82 12.99 3.08
CA ARG A 148 9.67 13.96 4.18
C ARG A 148 10.80 15.00 4.17
N ARG A 149 12.04 14.58 3.99
CA ARG A 149 13.20 15.48 3.88
C ARG A 149 13.03 16.42 2.68
N ALA A 150 12.66 15.89 1.52
CA ALA A 150 12.46 16.67 0.32
C ALA A 150 11.28 17.67 0.47
N ALA A 151 10.18 17.26 1.09
CA ALA A 151 9.04 18.13 1.36
C ALA A 151 9.44 19.28 2.30
N ARG A 152 10.15 19.01 3.40
CA ARG A 152 10.66 20.04 4.31
C ARG A 152 11.62 21.01 3.63
N ALA A 153 12.51 20.52 2.77
CA ALA A 153 13.42 21.37 2.00
C ALA A 153 12.67 22.35 1.06
N LEU A 154 11.43 21.99 0.70
CA LEU A 154 10.52 22.83 -0.08
C LEU A 154 9.51 23.62 0.79
N ALA A 155 9.85 23.90 2.04
CA ALA A 155 9.04 24.65 2.99
C ALA A 155 7.63 24.05 3.26
N VAL A 156 7.53 22.71 3.30
CA VAL A 156 6.37 22.02 3.87
C VAL A 156 6.53 21.95 5.39
N SER A 157 5.53 22.43 6.13
CA SER A 157 5.49 22.33 7.59
C SER A 157 4.95 20.98 8.04
N TYR A 158 5.52 20.43 9.13
CA TYR A 158 5.01 19.23 9.79
C TYR A 158 4.66 19.60 11.23
N VAL A 159 3.42 19.35 11.62
CA VAL A 159 2.88 19.65 12.95
C VAL A 159 2.62 18.33 13.68
N ASP A 160 3.22 18.20 14.85
CA ASP A 160 3.08 17.06 15.75
C ASP A 160 1.76 17.19 16.51
N ALA A 161 0.67 16.73 15.92
CA ALA A 161 -0.67 16.80 16.49
C ALA A 161 -1.60 15.71 15.90
N GLU A 162 -2.62 15.33 16.65
CA GLU A 162 -3.69 14.47 16.15
C GLU A 162 -4.84 15.33 15.60
N ALA A 163 -5.19 15.12 14.32
CA ALA A 163 -6.40 15.69 13.75
C ALA A 163 -7.61 14.90 14.29
N SER A 164 -8.56 15.61 14.90
CA SER A 164 -9.75 15.02 15.54
C SER A 164 -11.04 15.21 14.74
N GLY A 165 -11.07 16.15 13.78
CA GLY A 165 -12.23 16.44 12.96
C GLY A 165 -11.99 17.57 11.98
N LEU A 166 -13.05 17.92 11.24
CA LEU A 166 -13.03 18.99 10.25
C LEU A 166 -14.11 20.03 10.59
N ARG A 167 -13.81 21.30 10.37
CA ARG A 167 -14.79 22.39 10.45
C ARG A 167 -15.28 22.75 9.06
N ILE A 168 -16.60 22.79 8.91
CA ILE A 168 -17.28 23.08 7.65
C ILE A 168 -18.01 24.43 7.78
N ALA A 169 -17.89 25.27 6.79
CA ALA A 169 -18.72 26.46 6.59
C ALA A 169 -18.89 26.74 5.10
N GLY A 170 -20.08 27.24 4.70
CA GLY A 170 -20.36 27.58 3.31
C GLY A 170 -20.15 26.44 2.31
N GLY A 171 -20.33 25.18 2.72
CA GLY A 171 -20.12 24.01 1.86
C GLY A 171 -18.65 23.69 1.59
N GLN A 172 -17.73 24.16 2.42
CA GLN A 172 -16.29 23.92 2.31
C GLN A 172 -15.69 23.54 3.66
N VAL A 173 -14.63 22.77 3.62
CA VAL A 173 -13.73 22.57 4.76
C VAL A 173 -12.94 23.88 4.94
N ILE A 174 -13.05 24.50 6.12
CA ILE A 174 -12.37 25.75 6.44
C ILE A 174 -11.30 25.58 7.53
N GLY A 175 -11.23 24.41 8.15
CA GLY A 175 -10.23 24.13 9.17
C GLY A 175 -10.19 22.67 9.58
N VAL A 176 -9.04 22.27 10.11
CA VAL A 176 -8.79 20.96 10.74
C VAL A 176 -8.73 21.17 12.24
N MET A 177 -9.60 20.47 12.97
CA MET A 177 -9.62 20.45 14.43
C MET A 177 -8.54 19.52 14.95
N LEU A 178 -7.80 19.94 15.95
CA LEU A 178 -6.79 19.14 16.62
C LEU A 178 -7.33 18.57 17.95
N ALA A 179 -6.77 17.47 18.40
CA ALA A 179 -7.13 16.86 19.68
C ALA A 179 -6.81 17.78 20.89
N SER A 180 -5.91 18.75 20.73
CA SER A 180 -5.64 19.82 21.73
C SER A 180 -6.81 20.80 21.90
N GLY A 181 -7.75 20.85 20.97
CA GLY A 181 -8.79 21.86 20.88
C GLY A 181 -8.43 23.04 19.96
N ASP A 182 -7.20 23.10 19.48
CA ASP A 182 -6.78 24.12 18.50
C ASP A 182 -7.36 23.81 17.12
N GLU A 183 -7.32 24.80 16.25
CA GLU A 183 -7.75 24.70 14.86
C GLU A 183 -6.67 25.20 13.90
N LEU A 184 -6.47 24.44 12.82
CA LEU A 184 -5.64 24.87 11.69
C LEU A 184 -6.54 25.26 10.53
N PRO A 185 -6.66 26.56 10.19
CA PRO A 185 -7.44 27.00 9.03
C PRO A 185 -6.82 26.50 7.74
N CYS A 186 -7.67 26.15 6.75
CA CYS A 186 -7.21 25.67 5.46
C CYS A 186 -8.21 25.96 4.35
N ASP A 187 -7.70 26.19 3.13
CA ASP A 187 -8.47 26.28 1.90
C ASP A 187 -8.67 24.92 1.24
N TRP A 188 -7.75 23.98 1.50
CA TRP A 188 -7.78 22.59 1.02
C TRP A 188 -7.46 21.63 2.17
N CYS A 189 -8.16 20.53 2.22
CA CYS A 189 -7.88 19.44 3.16
C CYS A 189 -7.66 18.12 2.40
N VAL A 190 -6.53 17.46 2.62
CA VAL A 190 -6.26 16.12 2.08
C VAL A 190 -6.36 15.11 3.21
N ASN A 191 -7.40 14.29 3.19
CA ASN A 191 -7.55 13.18 4.12
C ASN A 191 -6.68 12.00 3.68
N ALA A 192 -5.47 11.93 4.23
CA ALA A 192 -4.51 10.86 4.06
C ALA A 192 -4.20 10.19 5.41
N ALA A 193 -5.20 10.16 6.32
CA ALA A 193 -5.05 9.69 7.70
C ALA A 193 -5.00 8.17 7.83
N GLY A 194 -4.95 7.44 6.72
CA GLY A 194 -4.80 5.98 6.72
C GLY A 194 -5.94 5.29 7.49
N PRO A 195 -5.63 4.39 8.44
CA PRO A 195 -6.65 3.69 9.22
C PRO A 195 -7.59 4.59 10.02
N ALA A 196 -7.22 5.86 10.26
CA ALA A 196 -8.03 6.85 10.97
C ALA A 196 -8.90 7.72 10.04
N SER A 197 -8.84 7.53 8.73
CA SER A 197 -9.50 8.39 7.73
C SER A 197 -11.01 8.47 7.91
N ALA A 198 -11.68 7.36 8.21
CA ALA A 198 -13.13 7.33 8.45
C ALA A 198 -13.50 8.10 9.73
N LYS A 199 -12.72 7.94 10.81
CA LYS A 199 -12.92 8.66 12.07
C LYS A 199 -12.87 10.17 11.87
N LEU A 200 -11.94 10.66 11.05
CA LEU A 200 -11.74 12.09 10.81
C LEU A 200 -12.96 12.78 10.17
N VAL A 201 -13.70 12.08 9.32
CA VAL A 201 -14.83 12.66 8.57
C VAL A 201 -16.21 12.25 9.10
N LYS A 202 -16.27 11.34 10.08
CA LYS A 202 -17.53 10.82 10.62
C LYS A 202 -18.40 11.93 11.22
N ALA A 203 -17.81 12.86 11.96
CA ALA A 203 -18.52 13.94 12.63
C ALA A 203 -19.20 14.92 11.66
N ILE A 204 -18.75 14.99 10.43
CA ILE A 204 -19.36 15.82 9.36
C ILE A 204 -20.31 15.03 8.45
N GLY A 205 -20.71 13.82 8.87
CA GLY A 205 -21.72 13.00 8.20
C GLY A 205 -21.23 12.21 6.98
N ILE A 206 -19.92 12.11 6.77
CA ILE A 206 -19.36 11.31 5.66
C ILE A 206 -19.12 9.87 6.16
N ASP A 207 -19.84 8.93 5.53
CA ASP A 207 -19.66 7.48 5.76
C ASP A 207 -18.58 6.94 4.82
N LEU A 208 -17.33 6.99 5.29
CA LEU A 208 -16.17 6.53 4.55
C LEU A 208 -15.90 5.05 4.91
N PRO A 209 -16.00 4.09 3.96
CA PRO A 209 -15.91 2.65 4.24
C PRO A 209 -14.45 2.20 4.43
N VAL A 210 -13.69 2.91 5.24
CA VAL A 210 -12.29 2.58 5.54
C VAL A 210 -12.17 2.11 6.97
N THR A 211 -11.75 0.85 7.13
CA THR A 211 -11.63 0.21 8.44
C THR A 211 -10.18 -0.24 8.69
N PRO A 212 -9.70 -0.11 9.95
CA PRO A 212 -8.38 -0.59 10.32
C PRO A 212 -8.39 -2.12 10.49
N ARG A 213 -7.47 -2.82 9.82
CA ARG A 213 -7.28 -4.27 9.93
C ARG A 213 -5.86 -4.58 10.35
N LYS A 214 -5.69 -5.34 11.43
CA LYS A 214 -4.36 -5.71 11.93
C LYS A 214 -3.75 -6.81 11.07
N ARG A 215 -2.46 -6.65 10.73
CA ARG A 215 -1.66 -7.63 9.99
C ARG A 215 -0.38 -7.92 10.75
N THR A 216 -0.15 -9.21 11.01
CA THR A 216 1.08 -9.68 11.68
C THR A 216 2.12 -10.06 10.63
N VAL A 217 3.35 -9.65 10.87
CA VAL A 217 4.53 -10.01 10.09
C VAL A 217 5.50 -10.75 10.98
N PHE A 218 6.02 -11.87 10.48
CA PHE A 218 7.04 -12.69 11.12
C PHE A 218 8.37 -12.50 10.39
N SER A 219 9.46 -12.29 11.11
CA SER A 219 10.83 -12.33 10.60
C SER A 219 11.49 -13.61 11.08
N PHE A 220 12.11 -14.36 10.18
CA PHE A 220 12.68 -15.66 10.48
C PHE A 220 13.86 -15.99 9.57
N ARG A 221 14.68 -16.93 10.02
CA ARG A 221 15.73 -17.58 9.23
C ARG A 221 15.37 -19.00 8.88
N ALA A 222 15.85 -19.45 7.72
CA ALA A 222 15.78 -20.84 7.29
C ALA A 222 17.17 -21.27 6.77
N PRO A 223 17.47 -22.58 6.72
CA PRO A 223 18.76 -23.08 6.26
C PRO A 223 18.87 -23.07 4.72
N VAL A 224 18.50 -21.94 4.12
CA VAL A 224 18.55 -21.69 2.68
C VAL A 224 18.88 -20.23 2.43
N SER A 225 19.71 -19.95 1.40
CA SER A 225 19.92 -18.58 0.97
C SER A 225 18.60 -17.97 0.48
N PRO A 226 18.28 -16.73 0.89
CA PRO A 226 17.14 -15.99 0.37
C PRO A 226 17.32 -15.55 -1.09
N ASP A 227 18.54 -15.66 -1.63
CA ASP A 227 18.84 -15.24 -3.00
C ASP A 227 18.03 -16.02 -4.03
N GLY A 228 17.48 -15.29 -4.99
CA GLY A 228 16.66 -15.86 -6.06
C GLY A 228 15.22 -16.23 -5.66
N PHE A 229 14.82 -16.06 -4.39
CA PHE A 229 13.42 -16.18 -4.03
C PHE A 229 12.65 -14.91 -4.46
N PRO A 230 11.50 -15.06 -5.12
CA PRO A 230 10.58 -13.95 -5.36
C PRO A 230 9.79 -13.63 -4.07
N MET A 231 9.06 -12.54 -4.06
CA MET A 231 7.93 -12.43 -3.16
C MET A 231 6.86 -13.42 -3.60
N LEU A 232 6.43 -14.29 -2.69
CA LEU A 232 5.41 -15.31 -2.95
C LEU A 232 4.11 -14.94 -2.24
N PHE A 233 2.99 -15.07 -2.96
CA PHE A 233 1.65 -15.18 -2.41
C PHE A 233 1.06 -16.53 -2.79
N ASP A 234 0.72 -17.31 -1.79
CA ASP A 234 0.23 -18.68 -1.92
C ASP A 234 -1.30 -18.77 -1.94
N THR A 235 -1.84 -19.85 -2.49
CA THR A 235 -3.28 -20.14 -2.49
C THR A 235 -3.87 -20.28 -1.08
N SER A 236 -3.05 -20.62 -0.10
CA SER A 236 -3.43 -20.73 1.32
C SER A 236 -3.54 -19.38 2.03
N GLY A 237 -3.17 -18.26 1.36
CA GLY A 237 -3.15 -16.94 1.93
C GLY A 237 -1.85 -16.58 2.66
N ILE A 238 -0.88 -17.49 2.75
CA ILE A 238 0.46 -17.12 3.24
C ILE A 238 1.21 -16.31 2.19
N TRP A 239 2.11 -15.47 2.68
CA TRP A 239 3.08 -14.77 1.85
C TRP A 239 4.45 -14.79 2.51
N VAL A 240 5.49 -14.77 1.69
CA VAL A 240 6.89 -14.73 2.15
C VAL A 240 7.76 -14.01 1.14
N ARG A 241 8.76 -13.27 1.63
CA ARG A 241 9.81 -12.70 0.81
C ARG A 241 11.16 -12.67 1.53
N PRO A 242 12.26 -12.61 0.79
CA PRO A 242 13.58 -12.30 1.35
C PRO A 242 13.60 -10.98 2.11
N GLU A 243 14.34 -10.97 3.23
CA GLU A 243 14.66 -9.77 4.00
C GLU A 243 16.05 -9.90 4.61
N GLY A 244 17.00 -9.07 4.13
CA GLY A 244 18.39 -9.19 4.55
C GLY A 244 18.96 -10.58 4.27
N THR A 245 19.40 -11.28 5.31
CA THR A 245 19.91 -12.66 5.26
C THR A 245 18.87 -13.72 5.61
N GLY A 246 17.62 -13.32 5.83
CA GLY A 246 16.50 -14.18 6.18
C GLY A 246 15.27 -13.88 5.36
N PHE A 247 14.12 -14.03 5.98
CA PHE A 247 12.82 -13.86 5.35
C PHE A 247 11.86 -13.10 6.26
N ILE A 248 10.89 -12.46 5.65
CA ILE A 248 9.67 -12.04 6.34
C ILE A 248 8.46 -12.69 5.67
N GLY A 249 7.43 -12.93 6.45
CA GLY A 249 6.20 -13.52 5.94
C GLY A 249 5.04 -13.31 6.89
N GLY A 250 3.87 -13.73 6.45
CA GLY A 250 2.64 -13.65 7.23
C GLY A 250 1.51 -14.40 6.55
N ILE A 251 0.35 -14.35 7.17
CA ILE A 251 -0.86 -14.93 6.64
C ILE A 251 -1.99 -13.91 6.75
N GLN A 252 -2.84 -13.86 5.73
CA GLN A 252 -4.06 -13.08 5.82
C GLN A 252 -5.09 -13.88 6.64
N PRO A 253 -5.65 -13.30 7.71
CA PRO A 253 -6.72 -13.96 8.44
C PRO A 253 -7.94 -14.23 7.55
N PRO A 254 -8.73 -15.28 7.81
CA PRO A 254 -10.04 -15.45 7.22
C PRO A 254 -10.94 -14.23 7.50
N ALA A 255 -11.84 -13.91 6.59
CA ALA A 255 -12.66 -12.69 6.68
C ALA A 255 -13.53 -12.63 7.95
N ASP A 256 -13.99 -13.76 8.45
CA ASP A 256 -14.74 -13.91 9.69
C ASP A 256 -13.89 -13.79 10.96
N GLN A 257 -12.56 -13.82 10.82
CA GLN A 257 -11.57 -13.70 11.90
C GLN A 257 -10.72 -12.44 11.77
N ASP A 258 -11.14 -11.48 10.96
CA ASP A 258 -10.45 -10.24 10.66
C ASP A 258 -11.26 -9.01 11.14
N PRO A 259 -11.42 -8.81 12.46
CA PRO A 259 -12.18 -7.70 13.00
C PRO A 259 -11.47 -6.36 12.80
N ASP A 260 -12.23 -5.26 12.92
CA ASP A 260 -11.65 -3.93 13.02
C ASP A 260 -10.72 -3.85 14.24
N SER A 261 -9.55 -3.27 14.04
CA SER A 261 -8.53 -3.17 15.08
C SER A 261 -7.93 -1.76 15.10
N THR A 262 -8.07 -1.07 16.22
CA THR A 262 -7.53 0.29 16.39
C THR A 262 -6.59 0.31 17.59
N GLY A 263 -5.34 0.74 17.35
CA GLY A 263 -4.35 0.96 18.42
C GLY A 263 -3.76 -0.31 19.02
N ASP A 264 -4.13 -1.48 18.54
CA ASP A 264 -3.55 -2.76 18.94
C ASP A 264 -2.44 -3.16 17.98
N PHE A 265 -1.20 -3.07 18.43
CA PHE A 265 0.01 -3.44 17.69
C PHE A 265 0.64 -4.74 18.19
N GLU A 266 -0.04 -5.47 19.08
CA GLU A 266 0.43 -6.78 19.54
C GLU A 266 0.29 -7.81 18.41
N PRO A 267 1.37 -8.52 18.01
CA PRO A 267 1.30 -9.54 16.98
C PRO A 267 0.42 -10.72 17.39
N HIS A 268 -0.28 -11.29 16.43
CA HIS A 268 -0.98 -12.57 16.59
C HIS A 268 0.02 -13.73 16.57
N HIS A 269 0.74 -13.96 17.68
CA HIS A 269 1.80 -14.97 17.76
C HIS A 269 1.32 -16.40 17.47
N HIS A 270 0.07 -16.73 17.80
CA HIS A 270 -0.52 -18.05 17.52
C HIS A 270 -0.52 -18.38 16.03
N LEU A 271 -0.68 -17.37 15.15
CA LEU A 271 -0.65 -17.59 13.69
C LEU A 271 0.69 -18.12 13.19
N MET A 272 1.78 -17.91 13.93
CA MET A 272 3.08 -18.48 13.57
C MET A 272 3.10 -19.99 13.66
N GLN A 273 2.53 -20.54 14.73
CA GLN A 273 2.52 -21.99 14.98
C GLN A 273 1.44 -22.68 14.13
N ASP A 274 0.28 -22.05 14.04
CA ASP A 274 -0.88 -22.56 13.31
C ASP A 274 -1.66 -21.35 12.72
N PRO A 275 -1.79 -21.24 11.37
CA PRO A 275 -1.38 -22.22 10.35
C PRO A 275 -0.10 -21.83 9.57
N PHE A 276 0.54 -20.66 9.85
CA PHE A 276 1.57 -20.08 8.96
C PHE A 276 2.75 -21.04 8.71
N TRP A 277 3.35 -21.59 9.77
CA TRP A 277 4.55 -22.42 9.64
C TRP A 277 4.29 -23.70 8.84
N SER A 278 3.21 -24.44 9.15
CA SER A 278 2.88 -25.68 8.46
C SER A 278 2.63 -25.44 6.96
N LEU A 279 1.83 -24.42 6.62
CA LEU A 279 1.54 -24.06 5.22
C LEU A 279 2.80 -23.61 4.47
N LEU A 280 3.68 -22.86 5.15
CA LEU A 280 4.94 -22.44 4.56
C LEU A 280 5.89 -23.63 4.30
N ALA A 281 6.00 -24.57 5.24
CA ALA A 281 6.80 -25.77 5.10
C ALA A 281 6.25 -26.72 4.03
N GLU A 282 4.93 -26.81 3.89
CA GLU A 282 4.30 -27.55 2.80
C GLU A 282 4.69 -26.98 1.42
N ARG A 283 4.62 -25.65 1.26
CA ARG A 283 4.97 -24.96 0.01
C ARG A 283 6.48 -24.92 -0.23
N ILE A 284 7.28 -24.69 0.80
CA ILE A 284 8.74 -24.57 0.73
C ILE A 284 9.37 -25.48 1.78
N PRO A 285 9.64 -26.75 1.49
CA PRO A 285 10.02 -27.78 2.49
C PRO A 285 11.22 -27.41 3.36
N VAL A 286 12.20 -26.69 2.82
CA VAL A 286 13.37 -26.25 3.60
C VAL A 286 13.00 -25.25 4.71
N MET A 287 11.81 -24.67 4.70
CA MET A 287 11.29 -23.80 5.76
C MET A 287 10.76 -24.57 6.98
N GLU A 288 10.66 -25.89 6.94
CA GLU A 288 10.24 -26.74 8.07
C GLU A 288 11.10 -26.49 9.32
N THR A 289 12.36 -26.16 9.16
CA THR A 289 13.32 -25.90 10.24
C THR A 289 13.62 -24.43 10.46
N LEU A 290 12.70 -23.55 10.05
CA LEU A 290 12.86 -22.12 10.26
C LEU A 290 13.00 -21.74 11.75
N ARG A 291 13.63 -20.59 12.00
CA ARG A 291 13.77 -20.02 13.36
C ARG A 291 13.18 -18.62 13.36
N LEU A 292 12.11 -18.45 14.11
CA LEU A 292 11.51 -17.14 14.34
C LEU A 292 12.50 -16.23 15.05
N GLU A 293 12.69 -15.01 14.55
CA GLU A 293 13.53 -13.98 15.16
C GLU A 293 12.69 -12.92 15.86
N ARG A 294 11.64 -12.42 15.19
CA ARG A 294 10.73 -11.41 15.74
C ARG A 294 9.38 -11.43 15.03
N ALA A 295 8.41 -10.79 15.65
CA ALA A 295 7.13 -10.47 15.03
C ALA A 295 6.78 -9.01 15.30
N TRP A 296 5.96 -8.42 14.44
CA TRP A 296 5.34 -7.13 14.65
C TRP A 296 3.98 -7.10 13.97
N ALA A 297 3.15 -6.14 14.35
CA ALA A 297 1.87 -5.92 13.70
C ALA A 297 1.74 -4.48 13.22
N GLY A 298 1.04 -4.30 12.11
CA GLY A 298 0.66 -3.00 11.56
C GLY A 298 -0.80 -3.00 11.15
N HIS A 299 -1.32 -1.82 10.82
CA HIS A 299 -2.71 -1.70 10.40
C HIS A 299 -2.81 -1.39 8.92
N TYR A 300 -3.64 -2.15 8.20
CA TYR A 300 -4.13 -1.80 6.88
C TYR A 300 -5.32 -0.84 7.02
N GLU A 301 -5.45 0.05 6.07
CA GLU A 301 -6.63 0.89 5.84
C GLU A 301 -7.53 0.21 4.79
N VAL A 302 -8.35 -0.74 5.20
CA VAL A 302 -9.14 -1.54 4.27
C VAL A 302 -10.37 -0.77 3.82
N ASN A 303 -10.50 -0.54 2.52
CA ASN A 303 -11.76 -0.12 1.92
C ASN A 303 -12.69 -1.32 1.80
N ALA A 304 -13.74 -1.33 2.62
CA ALA A 304 -14.67 -2.45 2.73
C ALA A 304 -15.57 -2.63 1.49
N LEU A 305 -15.64 -1.63 0.59
CA LEU A 305 -16.45 -1.74 -0.63
C LEU A 305 -15.81 -2.68 -1.66
N ASP A 306 -14.53 -2.48 -1.95
CA ASP A 306 -13.87 -3.15 -3.09
C ASP A 306 -12.36 -3.29 -2.95
N HIS A 307 -11.81 -2.98 -1.78
CA HIS A 307 -10.38 -3.03 -1.47
C HIS A 307 -9.50 -2.11 -2.35
N ASN A 308 -10.07 -1.18 -3.13
CA ASN A 308 -9.34 -0.21 -3.93
C ASN A 308 -9.22 1.14 -3.22
N GLY A 309 -8.16 1.88 -3.50
CA GLY A 309 -7.93 3.20 -2.93
C GLY A 309 -9.08 4.18 -3.22
N ILE A 310 -9.31 5.12 -2.32
CA ILE A 310 -10.24 6.24 -2.51
C ILE A 310 -9.39 7.47 -2.77
N LEU A 311 -9.41 7.97 -4.02
CA LEU A 311 -8.50 9.01 -4.48
C LEU A 311 -9.25 10.06 -5.29
N GLY A 312 -9.20 11.32 -4.82
CA GLY A 312 -9.86 12.45 -5.48
C GLY A 312 -10.79 13.24 -4.56
N PRO A 313 -11.48 14.25 -5.10
CA PRO A 313 -12.33 15.14 -4.30
C PRO A 313 -13.63 14.47 -3.85
N HIS A 314 -14.15 14.96 -2.73
CA HIS A 314 -15.54 14.73 -2.35
C HIS A 314 -16.49 15.56 -3.26
N ASP A 315 -17.65 15.01 -3.59
CA ASP A 315 -18.57 15.63 -4.56
C ASP A 315 -19.19 16.96 -4.07
N LEU A 316 -19.54 17.06 -2.79
CA LEU A 316 -20.13 18.27 -2.21
C LEU A 316 -19.11 19.19 -1.52
N LEU A 317 -18.05 18.64 -0.97
CA LEU A 317 -16.95 19.36 -0.33
C LEU A 317 -15.72 19.28 -1.23
N GLN A 318 -15.74 20.00 -2.37
CA GLN A 318 -14.74 19.83 -3.42
C GLN A 318 -13.30 20.16 -2.99
N ASN A 319 -13.14 20.89 -1.89
CA ASN A 319 -11.84 21.16 -1.29
C ASN A 319 -11.41 20.10 -0.24
N LEU A 320 -12.21 19.04 -0.05
CA LEU A 320 -11.83 17.83 0.68
C LEU A 320 -11.41 16.76 -0.31
N ILE A 321 -10.13 16.39 -0.27
CA ILE A 321 -9.55 15.37 -1.14
C ILE A 321 -9.29 14.11 -0.32
N PHE A 322 -9.68 12.95 -0.82
CA PHE A 322 -9.32 11.66 -0.26
C PHE A 322 -8.05 11.10 -0.91
N SER A 323 -7.19 10.51 -0.12
CA SER A 323 -6.05 9.69 -0.53
C SER A 323 -5.82 8.60 0.51
N THR A 324 -6.73 7.62 0.57
CA THR A 324 -6.86 6.63 1.64
C THR A 324 -7.52 5.34 1.17
N GLY A 325 -7.63 4.33 2.03
CA GLY A 325 -8.35 3.09 1.74
C GLY A 325 -7.64 2.15 0.76
N PHE A 326 -6.32 2.22 0.66
CA PHE A 326 -5.56 1.42 -0.32
C PHE A 326 -5.39 -0.06 0.06
N SER A 327 -5.97 -0.54 1.14
CA SER A 327 -6.13 -1.96 1.47
C SER A 327 -4.83 -2.78 1.38
N GLY A 328 -3.71 -2.20 1.85
CA GLY A 328 -2.39 -2.85 1.89
C GLY A 328 -1.46 -2.55 0.72
N HIS A 329 -1.91 -1.85 -0.34
CA HIS A 329 -1.05 -1.47 -1.47
C HIS A 329 -0.74 0.03 -1.55
N GLY A 330 -1.03 0.77 -0.49
CA GLY A 330 -0.84 2.23 -0.47
C GLY A 330 0.60 2.69 -0.68
N VAL A 331 1.59 2.03 -0.08
CA VAL A 331 2.98 2.51 -0.15
C VAL A 331 3.54 2.49 -1.58
N MET A 332 3.20 1.48 -2.38
CA MET A 332 3.63 1.38 -3.79
C MET A 332 2.90 2.40 -4.69
N HIS A 333 1.67 2.75 -4.36
CA HIS A 333 0.87 3.72 -5.10
C HIS A 333 1.08 5.17 -4.65
N ALA A 334 1.78 5.40 -3.52
CA ALA A 334 1.92 6.73 -2.92
C ALA A 334 2.53 7.80 -3.85
N PRO A 335 3.53 7.50 -4.72
CA PRO A 335 4.04 8.48 -5.68
C PRO A 335 2.96 8.96 -6.67
N ALA A 336 2.22 8.04 -7.27
CA ALA A 336 1.16 8.34 -8.23
C ALA A 336 -0.04 9.05 -7.57
N ALA A 337 -0.46 8.57 -6.40
CA ALA A 337 -1.55 9.17 -5.64
C ALA A 337 -1.22 10.60 -5.20
N GLY A 338 0.01 10.83 -4.71
CA GLY A 338 0.48 12.18 -4.37
C GLY A 338 0.50 13.12 -5.59
N ARG A 339 0.89 12.60 -6.76
CA ARG A 339 0.84 13.32 -8.03
C ARG A 339 -0.58 13.71 -8.42
N ALA A 340 -1.53 12.76 -8.35
CA ALA A 340 -2.93 13.00 -8.68
C ALA A 340 -3.58 14.04 -7.76
N VAL A 341 -3.32 13.98 -6.44
CA VAL A 341 -3.77 15.01 -5.48
C VAL A 341 -3.25 16.39 -5.85
N ALA A 342 -1.96 16.49 -6.18
CA ALA A 342 -1.34 17.77 -6.54
C ALA A 342 -1.93 18.34 -7.83
N GLU A 343 -2.14 17.52 -8.86
CA GLU A 343 -2.74 17.93 -10.13
C GLU A 343 -4.17 18.43 -9.95
N TRP A 344 -4.96 17.76 -9.10
CA TRP A 344 -6.31 18.21 -8.81
C TRP A 344 -6.32 19.58 -8.14
N ILE A 345 -5.54 19.76 -7.09
CA ILE A 345 -5.49 21.02 -6.33
C ILE A 345 -4.96 22.19 -7.18
N THR A 346 -3.97 21.94 -8.03
CA THR A 346 -3.33 23.03 -8.82
C THR A 346 -3.99 23.27 -10.18
N GLY A 347 -4.70 22.29 -10.73
CA GLY A 347 -5.22 22.37 -12.10
C GLY A 347 -6.65 21.92 -12.28
N GLY A 348 -7.36 21.50 -11.22
CA GLY A 348 -8.76 21.09 -11.28
C GLY A 348 -9.03 19.79 -12.03
N GLY A 349 -8.00 18.95 -12.23
CA GLY A 349 -8.17 17.66 -12.93
C GLY A 349 -6.90 16.83 -12.95
N PHE A 350 -7.05 15.54 -13.29
CA PHE A 350 -5.94 14.60 -13.42
C PHE A 350 -5.29 14.72 -14.80
N LYS A 351 -3.96 14.73 -14.86
CA LYS A 351 -3.19 14.94 -16.11
C LYS A 351 -2.26 13.76 -16.40
N THR A 352 -1.60 13.23 -15.38
CA THR A 352 -0.63 12.14 -15.54
C THR A 352 -1.31 10.78 -15.67
N LEU A 353 -2.25 10.49 -14.78
CA LEU A 353 -3.09 9.30 -14.77
C LEU A 353 -4.52 9.72 -14.45
N ASP A 354 -5.48 9.27 -15.23
CA ASP A 354 -6.90 9.46 -14.90
C ASP A 354 -7.30 8.48 -13.80
N VAL A 355 -7.32 8.97 -12.57
CA VAL A 355 -7.72 8.18 -11.40
C VAL A 355 -9.20 8.35 -11.04
N SER A 356 -10.03 8.88 -11.92
CA SER A 356 -11.47 9.13 -11.68
C SER A 356 -12.22 7.87 -11.24
N ALA A 357 -11.81 6.70 -11.72
CA ALA A 357 -12.38 5.42 -11.31
C ALA A 357 -12.20 5.14 -9.80
N LEU A 358 -11.17 5.73 -9.16
CA LEU A 358 -10.94 5.61 -7.71
C LEU A 358 -11.68 6.70 -6.91
N GLY A 359 -12.47 7.56 -7.57
CA GLY A 359 -13.10 8.73 -6.97
C GLY A 359 -14.21 8.41 -5.97
N TRP A 360 -14.67 9.46 -5.27
CA TRP A 360 -15.71 9.39 -4.26
C TRP A 360 -17.06 8.88 -4.80
N ASN A 361 -17.39 9.15 -6.06
CA ASN A 361 -18.69 8.81 -6.65
C ASN A 361 -19.02 7.32 -6.47
N ARG A 362 -18.04 6.40 -6.72
CA ARG A 362 -18.29 4.96 -6.54
C ARG A 362 -18.57 4.57 -5.09
N ILE A 363 -17.99 5.30 -4.13
CA ILE A 363 -18.22 5.10 -2.69
C ILE A 363 -19.65 5.51 -2.33
N ARG A 364 -20.06 6.72 -2.75
CA ARG A 364 -21.43 7.24 -2.55
C ARG A 364 -22.48 6.31 -3.16
N ASP A 365 -22.23 5.85 -4.38
CA ASP A 365 -23.18 5.05 -5.16
C ASP A 365 -23.07 3.54 -4.87
N LYS A 366 -22.13 3.14 -3.98
CA LYS A 366 -21.85 1.75 -3.58
C LYS A 366 -21.58 0.84 -4.79
N GLN A 367 -20.84 1.35 -5.77
CA GLN A 367 -20.47 0.64 -6.99
C GLN A 367 -19.01 0.19 -6.91
N PRO A 368 -18.73 -1.09 -6.59
CA PRO A 368 -17.38 -1.62 -6.59
C PRO A 368 -16.78 -1.65 -8.01
N MET A 369 -15.44 -1.60 -8.09
CA MET A 369 -14.70 -1.72 -9.34
C MET A 369 -14.58 -3.17 -9.81
#